data_e3086e5ef0e7641d8af278aab806319f
#
_entry.id   e3086e5ef0e7641d8af278aab806319f
#
_cell.length_a   1.000
_cell.length_b   1.000
_cell.length_c   1.000
_cell.angle_alpha   90.00
_cell.angle_beta   90.00
_cell.angle_gamma   90.00
#
_symmetry.space_group_name_H-M   'P 1'
#
loop_
_entity.id
_entity.type
_entity.pdbx_description
1 polymer ?
#
loop_
_entity_poly.entity_id
_entity_poly.type
_entity_poly.pdbx_seq_one_letter_code
_entity_poly.pdbx_strand_id
1 'polypeptide(L)'
;MTTVKKTLTGLLACLILLFPCSGLSTASPEDSLLLGIVSVTTQRLNPLAQTEREFGSLASLMYEGLVQLDDNYMPKPCLAEKWEMGPGGTTWYFTLRDGVTFHDGTPMTAQDVVASAQEIIRMANDETLPNKGTYASLKFFIRDIKANDNLTVVITTARNNHSFLYAMTFPVLPAAQVTADNPPGTGPYAMEAFVPKDYMLLSGYAGWWNGTPSVSEIMTIFHVTNRELISSYEYNRVDAILTRSLTAAQYRSGLNSFNLSYRTKQLETLLMNNRSVELQDLHVRKAIRHAINLNAIISTTYMDMASRADTLMPVGSWMYSDSAGRQEYNVAKANALLDEAGWIDSDDEDNIRETVIDGKPRNLVLRFLVYEEQDNSVRISTAHQIAAMLAEVGIHANVTTLSFAETRERLKAGSFDLCLAAFNMDTAPDPGFLLMTGNTGNYCRYQSQAMDKLFENLRSAQTRETYQDVLWQIQAQFFEDCPFISLYYRKGAALTRKMFTNARDMREPEVLRGIAEVYRDQNE
;
A
#
# COMPACT_ATOMS: atom_id res chain seq x y z
N MET A 1 -62.64 47.73 -24.05
CA MET A 1 -62.63 46.35 -23.49
C MET A 1 -61.20 46.01 -23.05
N THR A 2 -60.97 46.18 -21.81
CA THR A 2 -59.68 46.19 -21.14
C THR A 2 -59.45 44.85 -20.49
N THR A 3 -58.35 44.14 -20.85
CA THR A 3 -57.97 42.89 -20.23
C THR A 3 -56.74 43.13 -19.37
N VAL A 4 -56.95 43.01 -18.07
CA VAL A 4 -55.93 43.14 -17.01
C VAL A 4 -55.07 41.88 -16.96
N LYS A 5 -53.72 42.00 -17.12
CA LYS A 5 -52.73 40.95 -16.81
C LYS A 5 -52.43 40.98 -15.31
N LYS A 6 -52.73 39.89 -14.60
CA LYS A 6 -52.27 39.65 -13.24
C LYS A 6 -50.94 38.96 -13.30
N THR A 7 -49.93 39.64 -12.81
CA THR A 7 -48.61 39.05 -12.46
C THR A 7 -48.73 38.31 -11.13
N LEU A 8 -48.44 37.02 -11.14
CA LEU A 8 -48.37 36.16 -9.96
C LEU A 8 -46.89 36.08 -9.49
N THR A 9 -46.59 36.80 -8.44
CA THR A 9 -45.29 36.72 -7.76
C THR A 9 -45.35 35.54 -6.78
N GLY A 10 -44.68 34.42 -7.12
CA GLY A 10 -44.58 33.27 -6.24
C GLY A 10 -43.52 33.52 -5.15
N LEU A 11 -43.96 33.64 -3.92
CA LEU A 11 -43.12 33.55 -2.72
C LEU A 11 -42.73 32.09 -2.52
N LEU A 12 -41.46 31.78 -2.71
CA LEU A 12 -40.88 30.49 -2.31
C LEU A 12 -40.59 30.57 -0.80
N ALA A 13 -41.50 30.05 0.01
CA ALA A 13 -41.30 29.91 1.44
C ALA A 13 -40.40 28.70 1.68
N CYS A 14 -39.11 28.94 2.06
CA CYS A 14 -38.26 27.92 2.64
C CYS A 14 -38.83 27.44 3.97
N LEU A 15 -39.42 26.27 3.96
CA LEU A 15 -39.83 25.57 5.17
C LEU A 15 -38.58 25.01 5.85
N ILE A 16 -37.99 25.76 6.80
CA ILE A 16 -36.95 25.26 7.70
C ILE A 16 -37.65 24.34 8.70
N LEU A 17 -37.54 23.04 8.49
CA LEU A 17 -37.93 22.05 9.48
C LEU A 17 -36.93 22.13 10.65
N LEU A 18 -37.36 22.78 11.71
CA LEU A 18 -36.71 22.74 13.03
C LEU A 18 -36.85 21.32 13.61
N PHE A 19 -35.85 20.47 13.38
CA PHE A 19 -35.66 19.30 14.21
C PHE A 19 -35.09 19.79 15.54
N PRO A 20 -35.56 19.28 16.69
CA PRO A 20 -34.93 19.58 17.97
C PRO A 20 -33.55 18.89 17.99
N CYS A 21 -32.51 19.67 17.78
CA CYS A 21 -31.11 19.25 17.99
C CYS A 21 -30.88 19.06 19.48
N SER A 22 -31.09 17.85 19.98
CA SER A 22 -30.54 17.45 21.26
C SER A 22 -29.08 17.07 21.06
N GLY A 23 -28.17 17.96 21.50
CA GLY A 23 -26.77 17.62 21.77
C GLY A 23 -25.81 17.62 20.58
N LEU A 24 -25.85 18.64 19.70
CA LEU A 24 -24.67 18.95 18.90
C LEU A 24 -23.65 19.59 19.83
N SER A 25 -22.61 18.84 20.18
CA SER A 25 -21.35 19.40 20.70
C SER A 25 -20.87 20.40 19.63
N THR A 26 -20.82 21.68 19.97
CA THR A 26 -20.21 22.70 19.11
C THR A 26 -18.71 22.55 19.24
N ALA A 27 -18.11 21.64 18.45
CA ALA A 27 -16.67 21.62 18.27
C ALA A 27 -16.23 23.01 17.78
N SER A 28 -15.17 23.56 18.37
CA SER A 28 -14.62 24.82 17.86
C SER A 28 -14.05 24.55 16.46
N PRO A 29 -14.04 25.54 15.55
CA PRO A 29 -13.46 25.38 14.22
C PRO A 29 -11.99 24.93 14.23
N GLU A 30 -11.28 25.09 15.34
CA GLU A 30 -9.90 24.67 15.53
C GLU A 30 -9.79 23.15 15.80
N ASP A 31 -10.84 22.52 16.32
CA ASP A 31 -10.82 21.11 16.72
C ASP A 31 -11.42 20.17 15.65
N SER A 32 -11.78 20.69 14.47
CA SER A 32 -12.36 19.91 13.38
C SER A 32 -11.47 19.92 12.12
N LEU A 33 -11.51 18.83 11.36
CA LEU A 33 -10.81 18.69 10.08
C LEU A 33 -11.79 18.42 8.94
N LEU A 34 -11.76 19.28 7.92
CA LEU A 34 -12.45 19.04 6.65
C LEU A 34 -11.47 18.46 5.65
N LEU A 35 -11.58 17.14 5.39
CA LEU A 35 -10.68 16.35 4.59
C LEU A 35 -11.28 16.03 3.22
N GLY A 36 -10.51 16.17 2.14
CA GLY A 36 -10.88 15.69 0.81
C GLY A 36 -10.08 14.42 0.46
N ILE A 37 -10.75 13.43 -0.14
CA ILE A 37 -10.10 12.26 -0.75
C ILE A 37 -10.80 11.89 -2.07
N VAL A 38 -10.08 11.18 -2.95
CA VAL A 38 -10.72 10.53 -4.10
C VAL A 38 -11.27 9.19 -3.65
N SER A 39 -12.57 9.00 -3.74
CA SER A 39 -13.20 7.71 -3.45
C SER A 39 -14.48 7.54 -4.25
N VAL A 40 -14.71 6.33 -4.74
CA VAL A 40 -15.92 5.91 -5.41
C VAL A 40 -16.74 4.92 -4.58
N THR A 41 -16.35 4.74 -3.32
CA THR A 41 -16.99 3.81 -2.37
C THR A 41 -18.49 4.02 -2.32
N THR A 42 -19.21 2.92 -2.47
CA THR A 42 -20.64 3.01 -2.76
C THR A 42 -21.54 2.67 -1.58
N GLN A 43 -21.29 1.62 -0.81
CA GLN A 43 -22.26 1.25 0.23
C GLN A 43 -21.69 0.41 1.38
N ARG A 44 -20.62 -0.38 1.15
CA ARG A 44 -20.10 -1.31 2.15
C ARG A 44 -18.77 -0.81 2.68
N LEU A 45 -18.75 -0.47 3.95
CA LEU A 45 -17.55 0.02 4.65
C LEU A 45 -16.95 -1.04 5.60
N ASN A 46 -17.40 -2.30 5.50
CA ASN A 46 -16.84 -3.38 6.31
C ASN A 46 -15.33 -3.53 6.02
N PRO A 47 -14.45 -3.27 6.97
CA PRO A 47 -13.01 -3.20 6.74
C PRO A 47 -12.39 -4.57 6.38
N LEU A 48 -13.08 -5.68 6.68
CA LEU A 48 -12.60 -7.01 6.33
C LEU A 48 -12.78 -7.30 4.83
N ALA A 49 -13.86 -6.79 4.23
CA ALA A 49 -14.23 -7.01 2.83
C ALA A 49 -13.74 -5.89 1.89
N GLN A 50 -13.51 -4.69 2.43
CA GLN A 50 -13.15 -3.51 1.66
C GLN A 50 -11.69 -3.57 1.19
N THR A 51 -11.45 -3.19 -0.08
CA THR A 51 -10.10 -3.13 -0.68
C THR A 51 -9.79 -1.78 -1.29
N GLU A 52 -10.71 -0.82 -1.19
CA GLU A 52 -10.44 0.53 -1.63
C GLU A 52 -9.37 1.17 -0.74
N ARG A 53 -8.28 1.56 -1.38
CA ARG A 53 -7.07 2.02 -0.69
C ARG A 53 -7.29 3.28 0.13
N GLU A 54 -8.01 4.24 -0.43
CA GLU A 54 -8.29 5.54 0.17
C GLU A 54 -9.15 5.37 1.43
N PHE A 55 -10.08 4.43 1.40
CA PHE A 55 -10.87 4.06 2.57
C PHE A 55 -10.00 3.47 3.71
N GLY A 56 -8.90 2.80 3.38
CA GLY A 56 -7.99 2.23 4.39
C GLY A 56 -7.53 3.25 5.43
N SER A 57 -7.28 4.50 5.02
CA SER A 57 -6.88 5.58 5.94
C SER A 57 -8.00 6.01 6.89
N LEU A 58 -9.26 6.02 6.42
CA LEU A 58 -10.42 6.29 7.27
C LEU A 58 -10.73 5.10 8.16
N ALA A 59 -10.64 3.87 7.63
CA ALA A 59 -10.85 2.65 8.39
C ALA A 59 -9.88 2.54 9.57
N SER A 60 -8.62 2.97 9.41
CA SER A 60 -7.63 2.97 10.50
C SER A 60 -7.97 3.90 11.67
N LEU A 61 -8.89 4.85 11.47
CA LEU A 61 -9.40 5.71 12.54
C LEU A 61 -10.56 5.07 13.31
N MET A 62 -11.29 4.17 12.66
CA MET A 62 -12.49 3.54 13.23
C MET A 62 -12.21 2.15 13.81
N TYR A 63 -11.24 1.44 13.26
CA TYR A 63 -11.01 0.03 13.54
C TYR A 63 -9.59 -0.24 13.97
N GLU A 64 -9.41 -1.08 14.98
CA GLU A 64 -8.12 -1.48 15.49
C GLU A 64 -7.93 -3.00 15.44
N GLY A 65 -6.67 -3.43 15.39
CA GLY A 65 -6.27 -4.83 15.46
C GLY A 65 -5.71 -5.22 16.83
N LEU A 66 -5.36 -6.48 17.00
CA LEU A 66 -4.66 -6.92 18.21
C LEU A 66 -3.32 -6.19 18.39
N VAL A 67 -2.65 -5.97 17.27
CA VAL A 67 -1.31 -5.37 17.16
C VAL A 67 -1.38 -4.19 16.22
N GLN A 68 -0.62 -3.15 16.48
CA GLN A 68 -0.31 -2.07 15.53
C GLN A 68 1.19 -2.01 15.29
N LEU A 69 1.62 -1.29 14.26
CA LEU A 69 3.04 -1.14 13.95
C LEU A 69 3.52 0.25 14.37
N ASP A 70 4.69 0.32 15.01
CA ASP A 70 5.34 1.59 15.32
C ASP A 70 5.96 2.26 14.08
N ASP A 71 6.65 3.39 14.24
CA ASP A 71 7.26 4.16 13.14
C ASP A 71 8.34 3.38 12.40
N ASN A 72 8.94 2.37 13.04
CA ASN A 72 9.93 1.49 12.45
C ASN A 72 9.33 0.19 11.89
N TYR A 73 7.99 0.11 11.75
CA TYR A 73 7.28 -1.12 11.35
C TYR A 73 7.43 -2.27 12.35
N MET A 74 7.67 -1.98 13.63
CA MET A 74 7.74 -3.00 14.67
C MET A 74 6.35 -3.23 15.29
N PRO A 75 5.95 -4.50 15.50
CA PRO A 75 4.72 -4.83 16.21
C PRO A 75 4.73 -4.26 17.63
N LYS A 76 3.70 -3.51 17.99
CA LYS A 76 3.46 -2.99 19.34
C LYS A 76 2.04 -3.28 19.81
N PRO A 77 1.78 -3.31 21.13
CA PRO A 77 0.45 -3.51 21.70
C PRO A 77 -0.59 -2.53 21.15
N CYS A 78 -1.80 -3.07 20.87
CA CYS A 78 -3.00 -2.29 20.54
C CYS A 78 -4.17 -2.87 21.35
N LEU A 79 -5.14 -3.57 20.76
CA LEU A 79 -6.21 -4.23 21.52
C LEU A 79 -5.70 -5.38 22.39
N ALA A 80 -4.61 -6.05 22.00
CA ALA A 80 -3.85 -6.88 22.92
C ALA A 80 -2.84 -6.01 23.69
N GLU A 81 -2.85 -6.07 25.01
CA GLU A 81 -1.85 -5.40 25.85
C GLU A 81 -0.51 -6.13 25.86
N LYS A 82 -0.54 -7.46 25.65
CA LYS A 82 0.64 -8.32 25.55
C LYS A 82 0.34 -9.61 24.81
N TRP A 83 1.39 -10.28 24.39
CA TRP A 83 1.33 -11.63 23.81
C TRP A 83 2.54 -12.45 24.25
N GLU A 84 2.33 -13.76 24.28
CA GLU A 84 3.36 -14.73 24.63
C GLU A 84 3.31 -15.90 23.66
N MET A 85 4.48 -16.41 23.30
CA MET A 85 4.61 -17.61 22.49
C MET A 85 4.80 -18.82 23.43
N GLY A 86 3.93 -19.80 23.30
CA GLY A 86 3.99 -21.03 24.07
C GLY A 86 5.15 -21.95 23.67
N PRO A 87 5.43 -22.99 24.46
CA PRO A 87 6.43 -23.99 24.14
C PRO A 87 6.20 -24.60 22.73
N GLY A 88 7.25 -24.71 21.94
CA GLY A 88 7.18 -25.24 20.57
C GLY A 88 6.94 -24.20 19.48
N GLY A 89 6.74 -22.92 19.83
CA GLY A 89 6.77 -21.78 18.89
C GLY A 89 5.58 -21.65 17.94
N THR A 90 4.53 -22.49 18.09
CA THR A 90 3.35 -22.47 17.20
C THR A 90 2.07 -22.06 17.88
N THR A 91 2.07 -21.89 19.18
CA THR A 91 0.90 -21.43 19.95
C THR A 91 1.18 -20.06 20.54
N TRP A 92 0.28 -19.12 20.29
CA TRP A 92 0.36 -17.75 20.77
C TRP A 92 -0.79 -17.44 21.68
N TYR A 93 -0.52 -16.78 22.80
CA TYR A 93 -1.51 -16.30 23.76
C TYR A 93 -1.53 -14.79 23.73
N PHE A 94 -2.66 -14.20 23.35
CA PHE A 94 -2.88 -12.76 23.38
C PHE A 94 -3.76 -12.40 24.56
N THR A 95 -3.28 -11.54 25.45
CA THR A 95 -4.09 -10.95 26.53
C THR A 95 -4.67 -9.64 26.03
N LEU A 96 -6.00 -9.56 25.98
CA LEU A 96 -6.70 -8.35 25.54
C LEU A 96 -6.72 -7.30 26.65
N ARG A 97 -6.84 -6.04 26.27
CA ARG A 97 -7.13 -4.94 27.20
C ARG A 97 -8.51 -5.12 27.81
N ASP A 98 -8.61 -4.92 29.11
CA ASP A 98 -9.90 -4.87 29.79
C ASP A 98 -10.58 -3.51 29.56
N GLY A 99 -11.92 -3.51 29.55
CA GLY A 99 -12.74 -2.30 29.44
C GLY A 99 -12.79 -1.66 28.05
N VAL A 100 -12.25 -2.29 27.00
CA VAL A 100 -12.43 -1.81 25.60
C VAL A 100 -13.87 -2.00 25.18
N THR A 101 -14.45 -0.96 24.57
CA THR A 101 -15.81 -1.00 24.01
C THR A 101 -15.81 -0.66 22.54
N PHE A 102 -16.74 -1.23 21.80
CA PHE A 102 -17.07 -0.79 20.45
C PHE A 102 -17.82 0.55 20.48
N HIS A 103 -17.91 1.23 19.33
CA HIS A 103 -18.58 2.53 19.21
C HIS A 103 -20.06 2.51 19.63
N ASP A 104 -20.71 1.35 19.61
CA ASP A 104 -22.08 1.16 20.11
C ASP A 104 -22.16 0.93 21.63
N GLY A 105 -21.02 0.98 22.33
CA GLY A 105 -20.90 0.78 23.77
C GLY A 105 -20.82 -0.69 24.19
N THR A 106 -20.90 -1.65 23.28
CA THR A 106 -20.77 -3.07 23.62
C THR A 106 -19.34 -3.43 23.99
N PRO A 107 -19.10 -4.25 25.04
CA PRO A 107 -17.75 -4.67 25.42
C PRO A 107 -17.10 -5.55 24.36
N MET A 108 -15.83 -5.31 24.06
CA MET A 108 -15.01 -6.18 23.21
C MET A 108 -14.52 -7.38 24.02
N THR A 109 -14.59 -8.56 23.42
CA THR A 109 -14.14 -9.83 24.00
C THR A 109 -13.26 -10.63 23.05
N ALA A 110 -12.63 -11.68 23.56
CA ALA A 110 -11.85 -12.64 22.75
C ALA A 110 -12.70 -13.32 21.67
N GLN A 111 -14.03 -13.43 21.86
CA GLN A 111 -14.92 -14.02 20.85
C GLN A 111 -15.06 -13.13 19.61
N ASP A 112 -14.96 -11.82 19.75
CA ASP A 112 -15.00 -10.86 18.64
C ASP A 112 -13.76 -10.99 17.75
N VAL A 113 -12.60 -11.19 18.38
CA VAL A 113 -11.34 -11.50 17.66
C VAL A 113 -11.44 -12.80 16.88
N VAL A 114 -11.98 -13.85 17.51
CA VAL A 114 -12.19 -15.16 16.87
C VAL A 114 -13.13 -15.03 15.67
N ALA A 115 -14.27 -14.36 15.85
CA ALA A 115 -15.25 -14.16 14.77
C ALA A 115 -14.66 -13.38 13.59
N SER A 116 -13.92 -12.30 13.85
CA SER A 116 -13.27 -11.49 12.82
C SER A 116 -12.24 -12.30 12.02
N ALA A 117 -11.38 -13.06 12.70
CA ALA A 117 -10.39 -13.91 12.03
C ALA A 117 -11.05 -15.02 11.21
N GLN A 118 -12.08 -15.66 11.74
CA GLN A 118 -12.83 -16.72 11.04
C GLN A 118 -13.54 -16.18 9.79
N GLU A 119 -14.12 -14.99 9.84
CA GLU A 119 -14.75 -14.35 8.68
C GLU A 119 -13.72 -14.02 7.58
N ILE A 120 -12.56 -13.48 7.95
CA ILE A 120 -11.45 -13.26 7.00
C ILE A 120 -11.05 -14.57 6.31
N ILE A 121 -10.85 -15.64 7.09
CA ILE A 121 -10.46 -16.95 6.56
C ILE A 121 -11.56 -17.54 5.68
N ARG A 122 -12.85 -17.41 6.07
CA ARG A 122 -13.98 -17.81 5.27
C ARG A 122 -13.99 -17.11 3.90
N MET A 123 -13.90 -15.77 3.89
CA MET A 123 -13.83 -14.99 2.64
C MET A 123 -12.62 -15.36 1.78
N ALA A 124 -11.46 -15.57 2.39
CA ALA A 124 -10.24 -15.94 1.68
C ALA A 124 -10.33 -17.30 0.98
N ASN A 125 -11.18 -18.22 1.47
CA ASN A 125 -11.40 -19.55 0.91
C ASN A 125 -12.62 -19.64 -0.03
N ASP A 126 -13.49 -18.64 -0.04
CA ASP A 126 -14.70 -18.63 -0.85
C ASP A 126 -14.35 -18.26 -2.31
N GLU A 127 -14.25 -19.23 -3.18
CA GLU A 127 -13.89 -19.06 -4.61
C GLU A 127 -14.92 -18.24 -5.40
N THR A 128 -16.14 -18.08 -4.89
CA THR A 128 -17.20 -17.32 -5.56
C THR A 128 -17.04 -15.82 -5.40
N LEU A 129 -16.32 -15.37 -4.38
CA LEU A 129 -16.09 -13.96 -4.13
C LEU A 129 -15.04 -13.40 -5.12
N PRO A 130 -15.36 -12.32 -5.85
CA PRO A 130 -14.42 -11.67 -6.77
C PRO A 130 -13.28 -10.98 -6.02
N ASN A 131 -13.52 -10.59 -4.76
CA ASN A 131 -12.60 -9.93 -3.86
C ASN A 131 -12.54 -10.68 -2.53
N LYS A 132 -11.33 -11.02 -2.12
CA LYS A 132 -11.05 -11.80 -0.90
C LYS A 132 -10.81 -10.93 0.35
N GLY A 133 -10.90 -9.61 0.22
CA GLY A 133 -10.53 -8.65 1.27
C GLY A 133 -9.01 -8.42 1.39
N THR A 134 -8.66 -7.38 2.14
CA THR A 134 -7.26 -6.96 2.33
C THR A 134 -6.46 -7.97 3.16
N TYR A 135 -7.10 -8.69 4.07
CA TYR A 135 -6.46 -9.57 5.04
C TYR A 135 -6.47 -11.05 4.64
N ALA A 136 -6.72 -11.38 3.37
CA ALA A 136 -6.88 -12.76 2.88
C ALA A 136 -5.65 -13.66 3.15
N SER A 137 -4.47 -13.09 3.32
CA SER A 137 -3.25 -13.83 3.68
C SER A 137 -3.29 -14.47 5.08
N LEU A 138 -4.20 -14.03 5.95
CA LEU A 138 -4.36 -14.55 7.31
C LEU A 138 -4.56 -16.08 7.33
N LYS A 139 -5.23 -16.64 6.33
CA LYS A 139 -5.45 -18.10 6.17
C LYS A 139 -4.14 -18.91 6.10
N PHE A 140 -3.02 -18.31 5.71
CA PHE A 140 -1.74 -19.00 5.64
C PHE A 140 -1.00 -19.01 6.97
N PHE A 141 -1.40 -18.17 7.92
CA PHE A 141 -0.81 -18.07 9.24
C PHE A 141 -1.59 -18.88 10.28
N ILE A 142 -2.91 -18.78 10.31
CA ILE A 142 -3.75 -19.35 11.35
C ILE A 142 -4.19 -20.78 10.97
N ARG A 143 -3.82 -21.75 11.81
CA ARG A 143 -4.33 -23.11 11.77
C ARG A 143 -5.60 -23.26 12.63
N ASP A 144 -5.60 -22.64 13.83
CA ASP A 144 -6.71 -22.67 14.76
C ASP A 144 -6.72 -21.38 15.59
N ILE A 145 -7.90 -20.89 15.95
CA ILE A 145 -8.09 -19.72 16.81
C ILE A 145 -9.28 -19.94 17.72
N LYS A 146 -9.11 -19.65 19.00
CA LYS A 146 -10.18 -19.80 20.01
C LYS A 146 -10.07 -18.77 21.13
N ALA A 147 -11.20 -18.41 21.70
CA ALA A 147 -11.26 -17.71 22.97
C ALA A 147 -11.06 -18.73 24.12
N ASN A 148 -10.10 -18.47 24.98
CA ASN A 148 -9.87 -19.27 26.20
C ASN A 148 -10.77 -18.78 27.34
N ASP A 149 -10.94 -17.47 27.41
CA ASP A 149 -11.84 -16.73 28.28
C ASP A 149 -12.19 -15.39 27.59
N ASN A 150 -12.82 -14.44 28.29
CA ASN A 150 -13.25 -13.18 27.70
C ASN A 150 -12.08 -12.28 27.25
N LEU A 151 -10.89 -12.42 27.84
CA LEU A 151 -9.74 -11.55 27.59
C LEU A 151 -8.53 -12.30 27.03
N THR A 152 -8.64 -13.62 26.77
CA THR A 152 -7.51 -14.40 26.28
C THR A 152 -7.85 -15.09 24.95
N VAL A 153 -7.13 -14.73 23.90
CA VAL A 153 -7.18 -15.39 22.58
C VAL A 153 -5.99 -16.33 22.43
N VAL A 154 -6.27 -17.57 22.05
CA VAL A 154 -5.24 -18.56 21.74
C VAL A 154 -5.23 -18.83 20.25
N ILE A 155 -4.09 -18.62 19.61
CA ILE A 155 -3.91 -18.83 18.17
C ILE A 155 -2.84 -19.88 17.97
N THR A 156 -3.18 -20.92 17.19
CA THR A 156 -2.23 -21.93 16.74
C THR A 156 -1.86 -21.64 15.29
N THR A 157 -0.58 -21.43 15.03
CA THR A 157 -0.05 -21.19 13.69
C THR A 157 0.35 -22.51 13.01
N ALA A 158 0.32 -22.51 11.68
CA ALA A 158 0.75 -23.69 10.90
C ALA A 158 2.25 -23.99 11.07
N ARG A 159 3.04 -22.95 11.33
CA ARG A 159 4.50 -22.99 11.53
C ARG A 159 4.90 -21.89 12.51
N ASN A 160 6.06 -22.06 13.17
CA ASN A 160 6.69 -20.92 13.80
C ASN A 160 7.03 -19.89 12.71
N ASN A 161 6.60 -18.66 12.87
CA ASN A 161 6.86 -17.59 11.90
C ASN A 161 6.87 -16.25 12.63
N HIS A 162 8.00 -15.58 12.65
CA HIS A 162 8.14 -14.28 13.30
C HIS A 162 7.25 -13.20 12.65
N SER A 163 6.95 -13.32 11.35
CA SER A 163 6.05 -12.38 10.65
C SER A 163 4.57 -12.54 11.03
N PHE A 164 4.21 -13.54 11.84
CA PHE A 164 2.84 -13.77 12.29
C PHE A 164 2.22 -12.55 12.97
N LEU A 165 2.98 -11.82 13.79
CA LEU A 165 2.50 -10.63 14.49
C LEU A 165 2.04 -9.51 13.52
N TYR A 166 2.63 -9.43 12.33
CA TYR A 166 2.19 -8.48 11.30
C TYR A 166 0.81 -8.80 10.72
N ALA A 167 0.43 -10.08 10.75
CA ALA A 167 -0.91 -10.50 10.36
C ALA A 167 -1.98 -10.19 11.42
N MET A 168 -1.57 -9.83 12.65
CA MET A 168 -2.48 -9.49 13.77
C MET A 168 -2.95 -8.03 13.77
N THR A 169 -2.70 -7.32 12.68
CA THR A 169 -3.18 -5.94 12.47
C THR A 169 -4.59 -5.88 11.85
N PHE A 170 -5.25 -7.02 11.64
CA PHE A 170 -6.60 -7.05 11.09
C PHE A 170 -7.62 -6.43 12.06
N PRO A 171 -8.65 -5.72 11.55
CA PRO A 171 -9.70 -5.12 12.34
C PRO A 171 -10.49 -6.13 13.17
N VAL A 172 -10.71 -5.83 14.45
CA VAL A 172 -11.62 -6.60 15.31
C VAL A 172 -13.00 -5.98 15.26
N LEU A 173 -14.01 -6.79 14.95
CA LEU A 173 -15.41 -6.39 14.82
C LEU A 173 -16.28 -7.16 15.81
N PRO A 174 -17.45 -6.61 16.22
CA PRO A 174 -18.39 -7.35 17.05
C PRO A 174 -18.81 -8.67 16.36
N ALA A 175 -18.73 -9.78 17.07
CA ALA A 175 -19.05 -11.11 16.53
C ALA A 175 -20.45 -11.17 15.90
N ALA A 176 -21.43 -10.48 16.50
CA ALA A 176 -22.80 -10.39 16.01
C ALA A 176 -22.94 -9.54 14.73
N GLN A 177 -21.95 -8.69 14.40
CA GLN A 177 -21.99 -7.73 13.31
C GLN A 177 -20.82 -7.89 12.34
N VAL A 178 -20.05 -8.97 12.40
CA VAL A 178 -18.82 -9.19 11.62
C VAL A 178 -19.07 -9.15 10.09
N THR A 179 -20.28 -9.46 9.64
CA THR A 179 -20.69 -9.40 8.23
C THR A 179 -21.54 -8.17 7.88
N ALA A 180 -21.81 -7.28 8.85
CA ALA A 180 -22.58 -6.05 8.61
C ALA A 180 -21.86 -5.14 7.60
N ASP A 181 -22.62 -4.33 6.86
CA ASP A 181 -22.03 -3.41 5.89
C ASP A 181 -21.21 -2.29 6.56
N ASN A 182 -21.65 -1.82 7.73
CA ASN A 182 -21.02 -0.76 8.51
C ASN A 182 -20.95 -1.16 9.99
N PRO A 183 -20.07 -2.10 10.39
CA PRO A 183 -19.98 -2.52 11.77
C PRO A 183 -19.34 -1.43 12.64
N PRO A 184 -19.66 -1.33 13.95
CA PRO A 184 -18.94 -0.45 14.85
C PRO A 184 -17.52 -0.96 15.07
N GLY A 185 -16.56 -0.03 15.25
CA GLY A 185 -15.17 -0.33 15.57
C GLY A 185 -14.82 0.01 17.02
N THR A 186 -13.55 -0.10 17.37
CA THR A 186 -12.97 0.23 18.68
C THR A 186 -12.09 1.47 18.65
N GLY A 187 -11.85 2.03 17.46
CA GLY A 187 -10.88 3.09 17.23
C GLY A 187 -11.27 4.45 17.81
N PRO A 188 -10.38 5.45 17.68
CA PRO A 188 -10.59 6.79 18.26
C PRO A 188 -11.79 7.54 17.69
N TYR A 189 -12.29 7.17 16.52
CA TYR A 189 -13.40 7.86 15.87
C TYR A 189 -14.55 6.92 15.52
N ALA A 190 -15.77 7.35 15.83
CA ALA A 190 -17.01 6.68 15.46
C ALA A 190 -17.63 7.33 14.22
N MET A 191 -18.25 6.55 13.36
CA MET A 191 -18.97 7.05 12.20
C MET A 191 -20.36 7.53 12.60
N GLU A 192 -20.61 8.83 12.46
CA GLU A 192 -21.91 9.46 12.72
C GLU A 192 -22.80 9.46 11.48
N ALA A 193 -22.21 9.71 10.32
CA ALA A 193 -22.93 9.75 9.05
C ALA A 193 -22.06 9.28 7.89
N PHE A 194 -22.69 8.62 6.93
CA PHE A 194 -22.09 8.26 5.66
C PHE A 194 -23.09 8.41 4.53
N VAL A 195 -22.77 9.28 3.57
CA VAL A 195 -23.52 9.44 2.32
C VAL A 195 -22.60 8.99 1.18
N PRO A 196 -22.87 7.85 0.53
CA PRO A 196 -22.03 7.31 -0.53
C PRO A 196 -21.72 8.34 -1.62
N LYS A 197 -20.46 8.49 -2.00
CA LYS A 197 -19.94 9.42 -3.02
C LYS A 197 -20.07 10.91 -2.67
N ASP A 198 -20.48 11.25 -1.47
CA ASP A 198 -20.65 12.63 -1.02
C ASP A 198 -19.75 12.91 0.18
N TYR A 199 -20.10 12.38 1.37
CA TYR A 199 -19.29 12.62 2.57
C TYR A 199 -19.38 11.49 3.60
N MET A 200 -18.41 11.52 4.53
CA MET A 200 -18.40 10.74 5.78
C MET A 200 -18.09 11.68 6.94
N LEU A 201 -18.87 11.57 8.01
CA LEU A 201 -18.64 12.28 9.27
C LEU A 201 -18.20 11.32 10.34
N LEU A 202 -17.02 11.58 10.91
CA LEU A 202 -16.44 10.85 12.02
C LEU A 202 -16.36 11.77 13.23
N SER A 203 -16.84 11.32 14.39
CA SER A 203 -16.76 12.03 15.67
C SER A 203 -15.80 11.31 16.62
N GLY A 204 -15.06 12.06 17.43
CA GLY A 204 -14.16 11.51 18.43
C GLY A 204 -14.94 10.64 19.44
N TYR A 205 -14.52 9.40 19.62
CA TYR A 205 -15.17 8.45 20.51
C TYR A 205 -14.68 8.64 21.96
N ALA A 206 -15.55 9.15 22.82
CA ALA A 206 -15.23 9.41 24.24
C ALA A 206 -14.90 8.14 25.03
N GLY A 207 -15.38 6.97 24.59
CA GLY A 207 -15.09 5.67 25.18
C GLY A 207 -13.80 5.01 24.67
N TRP A 208 -13.00 5.69 23.86
CA TRP A 208 -11.76 5.12 23.34
C TRP A 208 -10.77 4.82 24.48
N TRP A 209 -10.27 3.59 24.51
CA TRP A 209 -9.40 3.07 25.57
C TRP A 209 -8.08 3.85 25.75
N ASN A 210 -7.61 4.55 24.71
CA ASN A 210 -6.38 5.34 24.75
C ASN A 210 -6.64 6.85 24.96
N GLY A 211 -7.78 7.21 25.53
CA GLY A 211 -8.14 8.58 25.95
C GLY A 211 -9.02 9.32 24.95
N THR A 212 -9.10 10.64 25.04
CA THR A 212 -9.94 11.47 24.16
C THR A 212 -9.18 11.88 22.92
N PRO A 213 -9.73 11.69 21.69
CA PRO A 213 -9.09 12.17 20.46
C PRO A 213 -8.90 13.69 20.46
N SER A 214 -7.73 14.13 19.98
CA SER A 214 -7.36 15.56 19.94
C SER A 214 -8.19 16.36 18.93
N VAL A 215 -8.46 15.77 17.76
CA VAL A 215 -9.38 16.34 16.76
C VAL A 215 -10.76 15.78 17.06
N SER A 216 -11.75 16.63 17.34
CA SER A 216 -13.07 16.19 17.80
C SER A 216 -13.94 15.66 16.67
N GLU A 217 -13.74 16.15 15.44
CA GLU A 217 -14.57 15.81 14.29
C GLU A 217 -13.75 15.80 12.99
N ILE A 218 -13.98 14.80 12.16
CA ILE A 218 -13.39 14.70 10.81
C ILE A 218 -14.51 14.53 9.80
N MET A 219 -14.76 15.57 9.01
CA MET A 219 -15.66 15.48 7.86
C MET A 219 -14.83 15.20 6.61
N THR A 220 -15.09 14.07 5.97
CA THR A 220 -14.42 13.69 4.73
C THR A 220 -15.34 13.87 3.55
N ILE A 221 -14.94 14.70 2.57
CA ILE A 221 -15.66 14.92 1.31
C ILE A 221 -15.04 14.00 0.24
N PHE A 222 -15.90 13.25 -0.45
CA PHE A 222 -15.49 12.35 -1.53
C PHE A 222 -15.51 13.07 -2.87
N HIS A 223 -14.43 12.96 -3.60
CA HIS A 223 -14.27 13.47 -4.95
C HIS A 223 -14.13 12.31 -5.94
N VAL A 224 -14.63 12.49 -7.16
CA VAL A 224 -14.56 11.44 -8.19
C VAL A 224 -13.18 11.44 -8.85
N THR A 225 -12.55 12.61 -9.01
CA THR A 225 -11.27 12.76 -9.71
C THR A 225 -10.25 13.54 -8.88
N ASN A 226 -8.96 13.32 -9.15
CA ASN A 226 -7.88 14.12 -8.55
C ASN A 226 -7.98 15.61 -8.94
N ARG A 227 -8.53 15.95 -10.11
CA ARG A 227 -8.75 17.34 -10.52
C ARG A 227 -9.75 18.04 -9.59
N GLU A 228 -10.89 17.41 -9.34
CA GLU A 228 -11.89 17.94 -8.40
C GLU A 228 -11.33 18.07 -7.00
N LEU A 229 -10.60 17.05 -6.53
CA LEU A 229 -9.96 17.04 -5.23
C LEU A 229 -9.00 18.24 -5.08
N ILE A 230 -8.09 18.43 -6.03
CA ILE A 230 -7.11 19.53 -5.98
C ILE A 230 -7.82 20.89 -6.06
N SER A 231 -8.81 21.04 -6.94
CA SER A 231 -9.62 22.26 -7.02
C SER A 231 -10.35 22.57 -5.72
N SER A 232 -10.85 21.55 -5.01
CA SER A 232 -11.50 21.78 -3.72
C SER A 232 -10.53 22.33 -2.67
N TYR A 233 -9.29 21.88 -2.69
CA TYR A 233 -8.22 22.44 -1.84
C TYR A 233 -7.87 23.87 -2.26
N GLU A 234 -7.66 24.14 -3.55
CA GLU A 234 -7.32 25.48 -4.07
C GLU A 234 -8.37 26.53 -3.72
N TYR A 235 -9.64 26.19 -3.82
CA TYR A 235 -10.77 27.08 -3.49
C TYR A 235 -11.14 27.09 -2.01
N ASN A 236 -10.31 26.58 -1.10
CA ASN A 236 -10.56 26.52 0.34
C ASN A 236 -11.86 25.82 0.74
N ARG A 237 -12.30 24.82 -0.03
CA ARG A 237 -13.49 24.03 0.28
C ARG A 237 -13.19 22.88 1.25
N VAL A 238 -11.93 22.53 1.41
CA VAL A 238 -11.42 21.55 2.37
C VAL A 238 -10.14 22.07 3.02
N ASP A 239 -9.88 21.66 4.25
CA ASP A 239 -8.66 22.03 5.00
C ASP A 239 -7.45 21.23 4.53
N ALA A 240 -7.67 19.95 4.21
CA ALA A 240 -6.64 19.02 3.79
C ALA A 240 -7.11 18.09 2.67
N ILE A 241 -6.17 17.60 1.88
CA ILE A 241 -6.42 16.52 0.91
C ILE A 241 -5.32 15.46 0.97
N LEU A 242 -5.71 14.21 0.72
CA LEU A 242 -4.76 13.10 0.49
C LEU A 242 -4.77 12.74 -0.99
N THR A 243 -3.60 12.77 -1.64
CA THR A 243 -3.51 12.51 -3.07
C THR A 243 -2.20 11.81 -3.45
N ARG A 244 -2.21 11.08 -4.55
CA ARG A 244 -1.02 10.54 -5.22
C ARG A 244 -0.76 11.20 -6.57
N SER A 245 -1.52 12.24 -6.90
CA SER A 245 -1.32 13.01 -8.12
C SER A 245 0.01 13.73 -8.09
N LEU A 246 0.76 13.67 -9.17
CA LEU A 246 2.01 14.42 -9.33
C LEU A 246 1.81 15.94 -9.28
N THR A 247 0.59 16.42 -9.50
CA THR A 247 0.24 17.84 -9.32
C THR A 247 0.57 18.31 -7.90
N ALA A 248 0.51 17.41 -6.90
CA ALA A 248 0.89 17.74 -5.52
C ALA A 248 2.35 18.23 -5.38
N ALA A 249 3.25 17.80 -6.25
CA ALA A 249 4.65 18.24 -6.25
C ALA A 249 4.83 19.74 -6.55
N GLN A 250 3.82 20.38 -7.13
CA GLN A 250 3.86 21.83 -7.43
C GLN A 250 3.60 22.69 -6.19
N TYR A 251 2.99 22.12 -5.14
CA TYR A 251 2.69 22.82 -3.90
C TYR A 251 3.90 22.81 -2.98
N ARG A 252 4.23 23.98 -2.42
CA ARG A 252 5.34 24.15 -1.46
C ARG A 252 4.76 24.42 -0.09
N SER A 253 5.43 23.92 0.95
CA SER A 253 5.12 24.31 2.33
C SER A 253 5.43 25.78 2.55
N GLY A 254 4.55 26.47 3.29
CA GLY A 254 4.63 27.89 3.62
C GLY A 254 4.08 28.16 5.02
N LEU A 255 3.78 29.43 5.33
CA LEU A 255 3.31 29.81 6.67
C LEU A 255 1.96 29.16 7.05
N ASN A 256 1.05 29.02 6.06
CA ASN A 256 -0.32 28.50 6.29
C ASN A 256 -0.68 27.36 5.34
N SER A 257 0.32 26.64 4.84
CA SER A 257 0.10 25.46 4.00
C SER A 257 1.28 24.52 4.12
N PHE A 258 0.99 23.23 4.19
CA PHE A 258 1.99 22.18 4.32
C PHE A 258 1.80 21.16 3.21
N ASN A 259 2.91 20.74 2.60
CA ASN A 259 2.95 19.58 1.73
C ASN A 259 3.72 18.48 2.45
N LEU A 260 3.00 17.55 3.03
CA LEU A 260 3.54 16.43 3.79
C LEU A 260 3.55 15.19 2.89
N SER A 261 4.72 14.63 2.62
CA SER A 261 4.80 13.43 1.84
C SER A 261 4.58 12.20 2.72
N TYR A 262 3.84 11.20 2.23
CA TYR A 262 3.67 9.92 2.91
C TYR A 262 4.13 8.74 2.05
N ARG A 263 4.55 7.67 2.74
CA ARG A 263 4.97 6.43 2.09
C ARG A 263 3.76 5.60 1.66
N THR A 264 3.80 5.11 0.41
CA THR A 264 2.81 4.15 -0.07
C THR A 264 3.37 2.73 -0.02
N LYS A 265 2.51 1.75 -0.18
CA LYS A 265 2.89 0.33 -0.29
C LYS A 265 3.21 -0.08 -1.73
N GLN A 266 3.11 0.83 -2.70
CA GLN A 266 3.25 0.54 -4.12
C GLN A 266 4.71 0.59 -4.56
N LEU A 267 5.29 -0.59 -4.77
CA LEU A 267 6.62 -0.79 -5.35
C LEU A 267 6.50 -0.91 -6.86
N GLU A 268 7.16 -0.04 -7.60
CA GLU A 268 7.32 -0.15 -9.05
C GLU A 268 8.55 -0.99 -9.38
N THR A 269 8.40 -1.90 -10.35
CA THR A 269 9.43 -2.85 -10.74
C THR A 269 9.54 -2.96 -12.25
N LEU A 270 10.73 -3.21 -12.76
CA LEU A 270 10.93 -3.68 -14.12
C LEU A 270 11.09 -5.21 -14.07
N LEU A 271 10.00 -5.91 -14.36
CA LEU A 271 10.02 -7.36 -14.48
C LEU A 271 10.81 -7.78 -15.71
N MET A 272 11.65 -8.80 -15.54
CA MET A 272 12.46 -9.42 -16.60
C MET A 272 12.07 -10.89 -16.71
N ASN A 273 11.68 -11.36 -17.87
CA ASN A 273 11.36 -12.78 -18.06
C ASN A 273 12.64 -13.62 -18.13
N ASN A 274 13.02 -14.25 -17.03
CA ASN A 274 14.26 -15.05 -16.93
C ASN A 274 14.26 -16.31 -17.83
N ARG A 275 13.16 -16.59 -18.55
CA ARG A 275 13.10 -17.63 -19.59
C ARG A 275 13.18 -17.09 -21.02
N SER A 276 13.18 -15.78 -21.21
CA SER A 276 13.47 -15.18 -22.51
C SER A 276 14.92 -15.45 -22.88
N VAL A 277 15.16 -15.79 -24.11
CA VAL A 277 16.50 -16.19 -24.58
C VAL A 277 17.52 -15.07 -24.32
N GLU A 278 17.12 -13.82 -24.50
CA GLU A 278 17.94 -12.63 -24.28
C GLU A 278 18.22 -12.37 -22.79
N LEU A 279 17.32 -12.77 -21.90
CA LEU A 279 17.35 -12.45 -20.48
C LEU A 279 17.73 -13.63 -19.57
N GLN A 280 18.03 -14.80 -20.14
CA GLN A 280 18.58 -15.92 -19.36
C GLN A 280 19.96 -15.59 -18.79
N ASP A 281 20.78 -14.86 -19.55
CA ASP A 281 22.09 -14.44 -19.10
C ASP A 281 22.01 -13.37 -18.01
N LEU A 282 22.69 -13.62 -16.91
CA LEU A 282 22.75 -12.72 -15.77
C LEU A 282 23.43 -11.38 -16.13
N HIS A 283 24.45 -11.42 -17.02
CA HIS A 283 25.15 -10.21 -17.45
C HIS A 283 24.22 -9.25 -18.17
N VAL A 284 23.33 -9.75 -19.03
CA VAL A 284 22.34 -8.93 -19.73
C VAL A 284 21.36 -8.29 -18.71
N ARG A 285 20.87 -9.06 -17.73
CA ARG A 285 19.99 -8.52 -16.69
C ARG A 285 20.69 -7.45 -15.82
N LYS A 286 21.95 -7.70 -15.46
CA LYS A 286 22.76 -6.72 -14.72
C LYS A 286 23.08 -5.49 -15.59
N ALA A 287 23.33 -5.66 -16.89
CA ALA A 287 23.53 -4.55 -17.83
C ALA A 287 22.30 -3.64 -17.89
N ILE A 288 21.09 -4.21 -18.04
CA ILE A 288 19.83 -3.45 -17.98
C ILE A 288 19.74 -2.65 -16.65
N ARG A 289 20.10 -3.26 -15.52
CA ARG A 289 20.09 -2.56 -14.22
C ARG A 289 21.05 -1.37 -14.19
N HIS A 290 22.25 -1.51 -14.78
CA HIS A 290 23.24 -0.43 -14.84
C HIS A 290 22.92 0.64 -15.89
N ALA A 291 22.14 0.33 -16.92
CA ALA A 291 21.71 1.26 -17.94
C ALA A 291 20.60 2.23 -17.45
N ILE A 292 19.89 1.90 -16.38
CA ILE A 292 18.74 2.68 -15.90
C ILE A 292 19.16 3.73 -14.87
N ASN A 293 18.96 5.02 -15.19
CA ASN A 293 19.17 6.13 -14.27
C ASN A 293 17.91 6.39 -13.42
N LEU A 294 17.77 5.69 -12.28
CA LEU A 294 16.63 5.85 -11.38
C LEU A 294 16.48 7.27 -10.83
N ASN A 295 17.60 7.95 -10.56
CA ASN A 295 17.53 9.31 -10.02
C ASN A 295 16.93 10.28 -11.05
N ALA A 296 17.28 10.13 -12.32
CA ALA A 296 16.67 10.91 -13.40
C ALA A 296 15.16 10.62 -13.49
N ILE A 297 14.73 9.36 -13.47
CA ILE A 297 13.31 8.99 -13.51
C ILE A 297 12.56 9.61 -12.32
N ILE A 298 13.09 9.50 -11.10
CA ILE A 298 12.45 10.02 -9.89
C ILE A 298 12.32 11.55 -9.96
N SER A 299 13.37 12.26 -10.35
CA SER A 299 13.37 13.73 -10.36
C SER A 299 12.56 14.31 -11.53
N THR A 300 12.68 13.77 -12.74
CA THR A 300 12.05 14.36 -13.93
C THR A 300 10.62 13.86 -14.15
N THR A 301 10.39 12.54 -14.03
CA THR A 301 9.09 11.94 -14.33
C THR A 301 8.17 11.93 -13.12
N TYR A 302 8.72 11.69 -11.92
CA TYR A 302 7.93 11.66 -10.68
C TYR A 302 8.01 12.95 -9.86
N MET A 303 8.80 13.94 -10.27
CA MET A 303 8.95 15.22 -9.53
C MET A 303 9.22 14.99 -8.03
N ASP A 304 10.07 14.02 -7.71
CA ASP A 304 10.41 13.54 -6.34
C ASP A 304 9.25 12.90 -5.55
N MET A 305 8.09 12.65 -6.20
CA MET A 305 6.97 11.88 -5.64
C MET A 305 7.20 10.36 -5.69
N ALA A 306 8.44 9.95 -5.61
CA ALA A 306 8.86 8.56 -5.47
C ALA A 306 10.11 8.47 -4.57
N SER A 307 10.29 7.33 -3.91
CA SER A 307 11.49 7.00 -3.15
C SER A 307 12.18 5.82 -3.81
N ARG A 308 13.48 5.96 -4.06
CA ARG A 308 14.30 4.91 -4.65
C ARG A 308 14.17 3.60 -3.86
N ALA A 309 14.14 2.48 -4.57
CA ALA A 309 14.12 1.14 -3.99
C ALA A 309 15.20 0.30 -4.66
N ASP A 310 16.29 0.03 -3.94
CA ASP A 310 17.37 -0.84 -4.42
C ASP A 310 17.07 -2.32 -4.16
N THR A 311 16.18 -2.59 -3.18
CA THR A 311 15.66 -3.91 -2.84
C THR A 311 14.13 -3.87 -2.68
N LEU A 312 13.55 -4.96 -2.20
CA LEU A 312 12.10 -5.08 -2.01
C LEU A 312 11.60 -4.43 -0.72
N MET A 313 12.51 -4.09 0.21
CA MET A 313 12.15 -3.53 1.51
C MET A 313 12.22 -2.01 1.50
N PRO A 314 11.33 -1.33 2.25
CA PRO A 314 11.33 0.13 2.36
C PRO A 314 12.62 0.63 3.01
N VAL A 315 13.29 1.57 2.36
CA VAL A 315 14.49 2.23 2.91
C VAL A 315 14.16 2.88 4.26
N GLY A 316 15.07 2.72 5.22
CA GLY A 316 14.92 3.26 6.58
C GLY A 316 14.03 2.44 7.51
N SER A 317 13.48 1.31 7.05
CA SER A 317 12.85 0.32 7.94
C SER A 317 13.88 -0.64 8.53
N TRP A 318 13.54 -1.27 9.66
CA TRP A 318 14.40 -2.32 10.25
C TRP A 318 14.64 -3.52 9.31
N MET A 319 13.74 -3.67 8.33
CA MET A 319 13.78 -4.75 7.34
C MET A 319 14.84 -4.52 6.25
N TYR A 320 15.19 -3.26 5.99
CA TYR A 320 16.09 -2.87 4.91
C TYR A 320 17.54 -3.19 5.24
N SER A 321 18.29 -3.69 4.26
CA SER A 321 19.72 -3.94 4.35
C SER A 321 20.51 -2.94 3.53
N ASP A 322 21.29 -2.09 4.20
CA ASP A 322 22.21 -1.15 3.54
C ASP A 322 23.35 -1.86 2.80
N SER A 323 23.67 -3.11 3.19
CA SER A 323 24.75 -3.93 2.62
C SER A 323 24.30 -4.83 1.48
N ALA A 324 23.00 -4.94 1.18
CA ALA A 324 22.49 -5.84 0.14
C ALA A 324 22.91 -5.45 -1.29
N GLY A 325 23.41 -4.24 -1.48
CA GLY A 325 23.80 -3.68 -2.76
C GLY A 325 22.95 -2.46 -3.14
N ARG A 326 23.52 -1.61 -3.95
CA ARG A 326 22.88 -0.39 -4.45
C ARG A 326 22.95 -0.36 -5.97
N GLN A 327 21.81 -0.10 -6.59
CA GLN A 327 21.75 0.07 -8.03
C GLN A 327 22.52 1.34 -8.44
N GLU A 328 23.53 1.18 -9.28
CA GLU A 328 24.36 2.24 -9.82
C GLU A 328 24.06 2.41 -11.31
N TYR A 329 23.77 3.64 -11.72
CA TYR A 329 23.73 4.00 -13.14
C TYR A 329 25.15 4.11 -13.66
N ASN A 330 25.51 3.25 -14.63
CA ASN A 330 26.86 3.18 -15.18
C ASN A 330 26.82 2.56 -16.58
N VAL A 331 26.75 3.42 -17.60
CA VAL A 331 26.68 3.02 -19.00
C VAL A 331 27.90 2.20 -19.44
N ALA A 332 29.11 2.58 -18.97
CA ALA A 332 30.33 1.85 -19.31
C ALA A 332 30.30 0.40 -18.76
N LYS A 333 29.80 0.24 -17.53
CA LYS A 333 29.63 -1.10 -16.92
C LYS A 333 28.53 -1.90 -17.61
N ALA A 334 27.44 -1.26 -18.02
CA ALA A 334 26.39 -1.91 -18.80
C ALA A 334 26.94 -2.44 -20.13
N ASN A 335 27.70 -1.64 -20.86
CA ASN A 335 28.35 -2.05 -22.10
C ASN A 335 29.31 -3.22 -21.89
N ALA A 336 30.20 -3.15 -20.88
CA ALA A 336 31.13 -4.23 -20.58
C ALA A 336 30.42 -5.56 -20.28
N LEU A 337 29.30 -5.53 -19.52
CA LEU A 337 28.50 -6.72 -19.22
C LEU A 337 27.81 -7.30 -20.48
N LEU A 338 27.39 -6.44 -21.42
CA LEU A 338 26.83 -6.91 -22.70
C LEU A 338 27.92 -7.54 -23.58
N ASP A 339 29.13 -6.95 -23.61
CA ASP A 339 30.28 -7.52 -24.31
C ASP A 339 30.66 -8.89 -23.73
N GLU A 340 30.71 -9.02 -22.39
CA GLU A 340 30.96 -10.30 -21.69
C GLU A 340 29.88 -11.34 -22.01
N ALA A 341 28.63 -10.93 -22.20
CA ALA A 341 27.51 -11.80 -22.60
C ALA A 341 27.53 -12.14 -24.11
N GLY A 342 28.48 -11.59 -24.89
CA GLY A 342 28.61 -11.81 -26.34
C GLY A 342 27.61 -11.04 -27.21
N TRP A 343 27.00 -10.00 -26.66
CA TRP A 343 26.17 -9.06 -27.41
C TRP A 343 27.03 -7.88 -27.86
N ILE A 344 27.30 -7.78 -29.15
CA ILE A 344 28.21 -6.80 -29.74
C ILE A 344 27.49 -6.10 -30.88
N ASP A 345 27.65 -4.79 -31.03
CA ASP A 345 27.24 -4.06 -32.22
C ASP A 345 28.35 -4.29 -33.30
N SER A 346 28.09 -5.19 -34.23
CA SER A 346 29.10 -5.66 -35.20
C SER A 346 28.95 -5.03 -36.57
N ASP A 347 27.82 -4.37 -36.83
CA ASP A 347 27.58 -3.76 -38.15
C ASP A 347 27.65 -2.23 -38.17
N ASP A 348 27.63 -1.56 -37.02
CA ASP A 348 27.63 -0.09 -36.87
C ASP A 348 26.48 0.62 -37.63
N GLU A 349 25.43 -0.11 -38.06
CA GLU A 349 24.37 0.45 -38.90
C GLU A 349 23.18 1.00 -38.13
N ASP A 350 22.75 0.29 -37.06
CA ASP A 350 21.48 0.58 -36.35
C ASP A 350 21.63 0.81 -34.83
N ASN A 351 22.84 0.71 -34.31
CA ASN A 351 23.14 0.81 -32.85
C ASN A 351 22.37 -0.22 -32.02
N ILE A 352 22.07 -1.39 -32.58
CA ILE A 352 21.46 -2.52 -31.89
C ILE A 352 22.50 -3.63 -31.76
N ARG A 353 22.73 -4.11 -30.54
CA ARG A 353 23.65 -5.22 -30.31
C ARG A 353 23.07 -6.54 -30.81
N GLU A 354 23.90 -7.36 -31.42
CA GLU A 354 23.56 -8.68 -31.91
C GLU A 354 24.49 -9.75 -31.37
N THR A 355 24.04 -10.99 -31.45
CA THR A 355 24.80 -12.20 -31.13
C THR A 355 24.37 -13.36 -32.02
N VAL A 356 25.06 -14.50 -31.92
CA VAL A 356 24.69 -15.72 -32.64
C VAL A 356 24.16 -16.75 -31.62
N ILE A 357 22.87 -17.11 -31.75
CA ILE A 357 22.22 -18.13 -30.91
C ILE A 357 21.79 -19.27 -31.84
N ASP A 358 22.17 -20.49 -31.52
CA ASP A 358 21.91 -21.70 -32.33
C ASP A 358 22.29 -21.53 -33.81
N GLY A 359 23.42 -20.82 -34.06
CA GLY A 359 23.96 -20.57 -35.40
C GLY A 359 23.20 -19.52 -36.21
N LYS A 360 22.30 -18.75 -35.60
CA LYS A 360 21.54 -17.67 -36.27
C LYS A 360 21.85 -16.32 -35.63
N PRO A 361 22.04 -15.26 -36.44
CA PRO A 361 22.18 -13.91 -35.92
C PRO A 361 20.87 -13.49 -35.23
N ARG A 362 21.01 -12.76 -34.13
CA ARG A 362 19.89 -12.29 -33.29
C ARG A 362 20.22 -10.91 -32.74
N ASN A 363 19.35 -9.95 -33.00
CA ASN A 363 19.45 -8.60 -32.46
C ASN A 363 18.88 -8.56 -31.05
N LEU A 364 19.43 -7.72 -30.18
CA LEU A 364 18.97 -7.52 -28.83
C LEU A 364 17.73 -6.63 -28.79
N VAL A 365 16.62 -7.21 -29.19
CA VAL A 365 15.32 -6.54 -29.31
C VAL A 365 14.34 -7.17 -28.30
N LEU A 366 13.82 -6.36 -27.36
CA LEU A 366 12.99 -6.80 -26.27
C LEU A 366 11.55 -6.30 -26.40
N ARG A 367 10.57 -7.15 -26.12
CA ARG A 367 9.15 -6.78 -25.98
C ARG A 367 8.94 -6.18 -24.59
N PHE A 368 8.64 -4.88 -24.53
CA PHE A 368 8.46 -4.16 -23.29
C PHE A 368 6.99 -3.79 -23.06
N LEU A 369 6.34 -4.47 -22.13
CA LEU A 369 4.93 -4.24 -21.78
C LEU A 369 4.79 -3.17 -20.71
N VAL A 370 3.77 -2.33 -20.86
CA VAL A 370 3.32 -1.38 -19.85
C VAL A 370 1.80 -1.32 -19.85
N TYR A 371 1.15 -1.22 -18.68
CA TYR A 371 -0.30 -1.06 -18.63
C TYR A 371 -0.71 0.38 -18.32
N GLU A 372 -1.88 0.74 -18.87
CA GLU A 372 -2.53 2.02 -18.62
C GLU A 372 -3.04 2.11 -17.18
N GLU A 373 -2.86 3.26 -16.56
CA GLU A 373 -3.57 3.66 -15.35
C GLU A 373 -4.58 4.74 -15.72
N GLN A 374 -5.76 4.66 -15.12
CA GLN A 374 -6.81 5.67 -15.34
C GLN A 374 -6.28 7.06 -14.94
N ASP A 375 -6.42 8.03 -15.83
CA ASP A 375 -5.98 9.43 -15.65
C ASP A 375 -4.50 9.62 -15.29
N ASN A 376 -3.64 8.62 -15.62
CA ASN A 376 -2.23 8.66 -15.26
C ASN A 376 -1.33 8.04 -16.34
N SER A 377 -0.66 8.87 -17.13
CA SER A 377 0.30 8.44 -18.16
C SER A 377 1.74 8.27 -17.66
N VAL A 378 2.01 8.51 -16.37
CA VAL A 378 3.38 8.54 -15.81
C VAL A 378 4.10 7.21 -15.99
N ARG A 379 3.41 6.08 -15.81
CA ARG A 379 4.01 4.75 -16.01
C ARG A 379 4.41 4.54 -17.49
N ILE A 380 3.59 4.98 -18.43
CA ILE A 380 3.88 4.91 -19.87
C ILE A 380 5.10 5.77 -20.20
N SER A 381 5.14 7.00 -19.68
CA SER A 381 6.30 7.90 -19.84
C SER A 381 7.58 7.28 -19.26
N THR A 382 7.48 6.64 -18.10
CA THR A 382 8.62 5.91 -17.48
C THR A 382 9.09 4.76 -18.37
N ALA A 383 8.19 3.99 -18.98
CA ALA A 383 8.58 2.89 -19.88
C ALA A 383 9.34 3.41 -21.10
N HIS A 384 8.87 4.50 -21.73
CA HIS A 384 9.58 5.13 -22.84
C HIS A 384 10.94 5.71 -22.43
N GLN A 385 11.04 6.30 -21.23
CA GLN A 385 12.31 6.80 -20.70
C GLN A 385 13.30 5.65 -20.45
N ILE A 386 12.84 4.53 -19.88
CA ILE A 386 13.67 3.32 -19.73
C ILE A 386 14.10 2.78 -21.10
N ALA A 387 13.19 2.69 -22.06
CA ALA A 387 13.52 2.22 -23.42
C ALA A 387 14.59 3.10 -24.09
N ALA A 388 14.51 4.43 -23.91
CA ALA A 388 15.53 5.35 -24.40
C ALA A 388 16.90 5.12 -23.74
N MET A 389 16.93 4.91 -22.42
CA MET A 389 18.18 4.59 -21.70
C MET A 389 18.79 3.24 -22.13
N LEU A 390 17.95 2.25 -22.43
CA LEU A 390 18.40 0.96 -22.94
C LEU A 390 18.99 1.07 -24.35
N ALA A 391 18.43 1.94 -25.19
CA ALA A 391 18.96 2.20 -26.53
C ALA A 391 20.38 2.81 -26.51
N GLU A 392 20.73 3.58 -25.46
CA GLU A 392 22.09 4.12 -25.27
C GLU A 392 23.18 3.04 -25.13
N VAL A 393 22.78 1.81 -24.77
CA VAL A 393 23.68 0.66 -24.61
C VAL A 393 23.43 -0.44 -25.65
N GLY A 394 22.67 -0.13 -26.72
CA GLY A 394 22.42 -1.06 -27.83
C GLY A 394 21.32 -2.09 -27.55
N ILE A 395 20.44 -1.86 -26.58
CA ILE A 395 19.26 -2.68 -26.32
C ILE A 395 18.02 -1.99 -26.88
N HIS A 396 17.40 -2.54 -27.91
CA HIS A 396 16.16 -2.01 -28.45
C HIS A 396 14.93 -2.56 -27.72
N ALA A 397 14.17 -1.72 -27.02
CA ALA A 397 12.99 -2.12 -26.26
C ALA A 397 11.70 -1.57 -26.89
N ASN A 398 10.89 -2.46 -27.47
CA ASN A 398 9.62 -2.14 -28.12
C ASN A 398 8.51 -2.00 -27.05
N VAL A 399 8.18 -0.75 -26.69
CA VAL A 399 7.14 -0.46 -25.70
C VAL A 399 5.76 -0.70 -26.29
N THR A 400 4.96 -1.54 -25.62
CA THR A 400 3.57 -1.82 -25.97
C THR A 400 2.69 -1.50 -24.76
N THR A 401 1.77 -0.56 -24.94
CA THR A 401 0.77 -0.19 -23.94
C THR A 401 -0.47 -1.08 -24.07
N LEU A 402 -0.91 -1.65 -22.96
CA LEU A 402 -2.05 -2.57 -22.88
C LEU A 402 -2.97 -2.18 -21.73
N SER A 403 -4.17 -2.74 -21.69
CA SER A 403 -5.00 -2.70 -20.48
C SER A 403 -4.35 -3.51 -19.34
N PHE A 404 -4.73 -3.21 -18.10
CA PHE A 404 -4.24 -3.99 -16.94
C PHE A 404 -4.59 -5.49 -17.06
N ALA A 405 -5.80 -5.80 -17.54
CA ALA A 405 -6.25 -7.19 -17.70
C ALA A 405 -5.41 -7.94 -18.75
N GLU A 406 -5.17 -7.35 -19.91
CA GLU A 406 -4.34 -7.94 -20.97
C GLU A 406 -2.89 -8.11 -20.53
N THR A 407 -2.33 -7.11 -19.86
CA THR A 407 -0.96 -7.20 -19.32
C THR A 407 -0.84 -8.36 -18.34
N ARG A 408 -1.82 -8.51 -17.44
CA ARG A 408 -1.85 -9.61 -16.47
C ARG A 408 -1.90 -10.99 -17.16
N GLU A 409 -2.69 -11.14 -18.22
CA GLU A 409 -2.74 -12.41 -18.98
C GLU A 409 -1.42 -12.69 -19.72
N ARG A 410 -0.78 -11.65 -20.29
CA ARG A 410 0.55 -11.78 -20.90
C ARG A 410 1.61 -12.17 -19.88
N LEU A 411 1.60 -11.59 -18.68
CA LEU A 411 2.50 -11.94 -17.59
C LEU A 411 2.33 -13.41 -17.17
N LYS A 412 1.09 -13.87 -16.99
CA LYS A 412 0.79 -15.27 -16.66
C LYS A 412 1.27 -16.23 -17.75
N ALA A 413 1.07 -15.87 -19.00
CA ALA A 413 1.50 -16.67 -20.15
C ALA A 413 3.03 -16.64 -20.35
N GLY A 414 3.76 -15.67 -19.77
CA GLY A 414 5.19 -15.43 -20.04
C GLY A 414 5.44 -14.80 -21.44
N SER A 415 4.44 -14.14 -22.01
CA SER A 415 4.50 -13.53 -23.35
C SER A 415 5.03 -12.10 -23.28
N PHE A 416 6.20 -11.90 -22.69
CA PHE A 416 6.89 -10.62 -22.54
C PHE A 416 8.39 -10.88 -22.31
N ASP A 417 9.20 -9.85 -22.49
CA ASP A 417 10.61 -9.86 -22.10
C ASP A 417 10.79 -8.89 -20.93
N LEU A 418 10.33 -7.65 -21.07
CA LEU A 418 10.26 -6.64 -20.00
C LEU A 418 8.81 -6.27 -19.71
N CYS A 419 8.51 -5.97 -18.46
CA CYS A 419 7.23 -5.35 -18.09
C CYS A 419 7.41 -4.38 -16.92
N LEU A 420 6.95 -3.14 -17.09
CA LEU A 420 6.87 -2.17 -16.01
C LEU A 420 5.58 -2.45 -15.21
N ALA A 421 5.73 -2.94 -14.00
CA ALA A 421 4.62 -3.40 -13.16
C ALA A 421 4.77 -2.91 -11.71
N ALA A 422 3.64 -2.75 -11.04
CA ALA A 422 3.61 -2.40 -9.63
C ALA A 422 3.04 -3.51 -8.76
N PHE A 423 3.57 -3.61 -7.55
CA PHE A 423 3.07 -4.50 -6.51
C PHE A 423 2.73 -3.70 -5.25
N ASN A 424 1.57 -3.97 -4.66
CA ASN A 424 1.29 -3.52 -3.32
C ASN A 424 1.97 -4.48 -2.34
N MET A 425 3.06 -4.02 -1.74
CA MET A 425 3.81 -4.81 -0.77
C MET A 425 3.03 -4.93 0.53
N ASP A 426 3.04 -6.12 1.12
CA ASP A 426 2.47 -6.32 2.46
C ASP A 426 3.34 -5.64 3.52
N THR A 427 2.75 -5.33 4.66
CA THR A 427 3.50 -4.89 5.84
C THR A 427 4.28 -6.04 6.48
N ALA A 428 3.83 -7.28 6.27
CA ALA A 428 4.59 -8.47 6.65
C ALA A 428 5.87 -8.58 5.80
N PRO A 429 7.04 -8.70 6.42
CA PRO A 429 8.32 -8.68 5.71
C PRO A 429 8.68 -10.03 5.06
N ASP A 430 7.79 -10.57 4.23
CA ASP A 430 7.99 -11.80 3.46
C ASP A 430 7.68 -11.58 1.97
N PRO A 431 8.69 -11.21 1.14
CA PRO A 431 8.50 -11.01 -0.30
C PRO A 431 8.50 -12.33 -1.10
N GLY A 432 8.34 -13.48 -0.47
CA GLY A 432 8.39 -14.79 -1.11
C GLY A 432 7.35 -14.99 -2.21
N PHE A 433 6.26 -14.23 -2.21
CA PHE A 433 5.27 -14.29 -3.28
C PHE A 433 5.83 -13.85 -4.65
N LEU A 434 6.88 -13.01 -4.66
CA LEU A 434 7.57 -12.54 -5.88
C LEU A 434 8.77 -13.39 -6.26
N LEU A 435 9.47 -14.00 -5.27
CA LEU A 435 10.80 -14.57 -5.46
C LEU A 435 10.85 -16.09 -5.38
N MET A 436 9.95 -16.74 -4.64
CA MET A 436 9.99 -18.20 -4.52
C MET A 436 9.55 -18.87 -5.82
N THR A 437 10.24 -19.97 -6.13
CA THR A 437 9.94 -20.80 -7.29
C THR A 437 8.48 -21.29 -7.27
N GLY A 438 7.77 -21.05 -8.39
CA GLY A 438 6.39 -21.50 -8.58
C GLY A 438 5.31 -20.65 -7.92
N ASN A 439 5.64 -19.60 -7.18
CA ASN A 439 4.65 -18.70 -6.62
C ASN A 439 3.95 -17.86 -7.70
N THR A 440 2.69 -17.54 -7.47
CA THR A 440 1.80 -16.89 -8.46
C THR A 440 2.20 -15.45 -8.81
N GLY A 441 2.92 -14.77 -7.92
CA GLY A 441 3.47 -13.42 -8.17
C GLY A 441 4.83 -13.44 -8.85
N ASN A 442 5.50 -14.59 -8.95
CA ASN A 442 6.79 -14.74 -9.63
C ASN A 442 6.60 -14.77 -11.17
N TYR A 443 6.13 -13.65 -11.71
CA TYR A 443 5.95 -13.50 -13.16
C TYR A 443 7.26 -13.55 -13.94
N CYS A 444 8.38 -13.21 -13.28
CA CYS A 444 9.72 -13.26 -13.88
C CYS A 444 10.19 -14.68 -14.20
N ARG A 445 9.48 -15.71 -13.76
CA ARG A 445 9.89 -17.12 -13.94
C ARG A 445 11.25 -17.43 -13.31
N TYR A 446 11.64 -16.65 -12.32
CA TYR A 446 12.87 -16.85 -11.56
C TYR A 446 12.82 -18.17 -10.81
N GLN A 447 13.94 -18.89 -10.81
CA GLN A 447 14.11 -20.17 -10.11
C GLN A 447 15.50 -20.19 -9.46
N SER A 448 15.53 -20.35 -8.14
CA SER A 448 16.77 -20.42 -7.39
C SER A 448 16.56 -21.27 -6.12
N GLN A 449 17.22 -22.42 -6.06
CA GLN A 449 17.21 -23.28 -4.87
C GLN A 449 17.80 -22.55 -3.65
N ALA A 450 18.81 -21.70 -3.87
CA ALA A 450 19.40 -20.89 -2.80
C ALA A 450 18.38 -19.91 -2.23
N MET A 451 17.64 -19.19 -3.09
CA MET A 451 16.58 -18.28 -2.68
C MET A 451 15.43 -19.01 -1.96
N ASP A 452 14.97 -20.13 -2.52
CA ASP A 452 13.91 -20.94 -1.90
C ASP A 452 14.33 -21.41 -0.49
N LYS A 453 15.60 -21.81 -0.32
CA LYS A 453 16.15 -22.19 0.98
C LYS A 453 16.21 -21.03 1.97
N LEU A 454 16.55 -19.83 1.51
CA LEU A 454 16.51 -18.63 2.35
C LEU A 454 15.09 -18.34 2.85
N PHE A 455 14.06 -18.49 2.01
CA PHE A 455 12.67 -18.34 2.46
C PHE A 455 12.22 -19.43 3.43
N GLU A 456 12.69 -20.68 3.29
CA GLU A 456 12.47 -21.72 4.30
C GLU A 456 13.07 -21.31 5.64
N ASN A 457 14.32 -20.83 5.63
CA ASN A 457 15.02 -20.36 6.82
C ASN A 457 14.32 -19.14 7.44
N LEU A 458 13.88 -18.17 6.62
CA LEU A 458 13.12 -16.99 7.06
C LEU A 458 11.87 -17.40 7.84
N ARG A 459 11.08 -18.33 7.27
CA ARG A 459 9.82 -18.80 7.84
C ARG A 459 10.02 -19.73 9.05
N SER A 460 11.22 -20.21 9.29
CA SER A 460 11.58 -21.02 10.46
C SER A 460 12.34 -20.24 11.53
N ALA A 461 12.65 -18.97 11.29
CA ALA A 461 13.37 -18.12 12.24
C ALA A 461 12.54 -17.93 13.52
N GLN A 462 13.20 -18.18 14.67
CA GLN A 462 12.54 -18.14 15.98
C GLN A 462 12.68 -16.80 16.68
N THR A 463 13.72 -16.02 16.32
CA THR A 463 13.97 -14.70 16.89
C THR A 463 13.93 -13.65 15.81
N ARG A 464 13.72 -12.40 16.22
CA ARG A 464 13.77 -11.25 15.32
C ARG A 464 15.12 -11.12 14.63
N GLU A 465 16.20 -11.30 15.38
CA GLU A 465 17.56 -11.16 14.90
C GLU A 465 17.83 -12.19 13.79
N THR A 466 17.50 -13.47 14.00
CA THR A 466 17.65 -14.51 12.98
C THR A 466 16.73 -14.25 11.77
N TYR A 467 15.54 -13.73 12.00
CA TYR A 467 14.63 -13.34 10.91
C TYR A 467 15.20 -12.19 10.07
N GLN A 468 15.73 -11.16 10.72
CA GLN A 468 16.37 -10.00 10.07
C GLN A 468 17.61 -10.42 9.27
N ASP A 469 18.48 -11.23 9.84
CA ASP A 469 19.69 -11.71 9.18
C ASP A 469 19.36 -12.48 7.90
N VAL A 470 18.36 -13.35 7.94
CA VAL A 470 17.93 -14.10 6.74
C VAL A 470 17.26 -13.18 5.73
N LEU A 471 16.45 -12.20 6.18
CA LEU A 471 15.83 -11.22 5.30
C LEU A 471 16.88 -10.35 4.58
N TRP A 472 17.98 -10.02 5.24
CA TRP A 472 19.11 -9.32 4.62
C TRP A 472 19.85 -10.19 3.61
N GLN A 473 20.03 -11.49 3.88
CA GLN A 473 20.58 -12.45 2.92
C GLN A 473 19.69 -12.59 1.68
N ILE A 474 18.35 -12.59 1.84
CA ILE A 474 17.39 -12.58 0.73
C ILE A 474 17.59 -11.34 -0.14
N GLN A 475 17.77 -10.16 0.45
CA GLN A 475 17.99 -8.93 -0.30
C GLN A 475 19.34 -8.94 -1.04
N ALA A 476 20.40 -9.45 -0.43
CA ALA A 476 21.70 -9.61 -1.07
C ALA A 476 21.62 -10.60 -2.25
N GLN A 477 20.99 -11.76 -2.05
CA GLN A 477 20.77 -12.74 -3.11
C GLN A 477 19.91 -12.20 -4.25
N PHE A 478 18.84 -11.44 -3.93
CA PHE A 478 18.02 -10.74 -4.92
C PHE A 478 18.84 -9.78 -5.77
N PHE A 479 19.71 -9.01 -5.14
CA PHE A 479 20.58 -8.05 -5.83
C PHE A 479 21.58 -8.75 -6.75
N GLU A 480 22.18 -9.87 -6.30
CA GLU A 480 23.14 -10.63 -7.10
C GLU A 480 22.47 -11.38 -8.25
N ASP A 481 21.35 -12.06 -8.03
CA ASP A 481 20.66 -12.84 -9.07
C ASP A 481 19.89 -11.96 -10.06
N CYS A 482 19.58 -10.73 -9.68
CA CYS A 482 18.89 -9.74 -10.51
C CYS A 482 17.68 -10.32 -11.28
N PRO A 483 16.71 -10.99 -10.60
CA PRO A 483 15.59 -11.61 -11.31
C PRO A 483 14.66 -10.59 -11.94
N PHE A 484 14.56 -9.42 -11.34
CA PHE A 484 13.90 -8.20 -11.82
C PHE A 484 14.55 -7.00 -11.13
N ILE A 485 14.20 -5.80 -11.55
CA ILE A 485 14.74 -4.57 -10.97
C ILE A 485 13.66 -3.92 -10.11
N SER A 486 13.95 -3.72 -8.82
CA SER A 486 13.19 -2.86 -7.94
C SER A 486 13.52 -1.41 -8.28
N LEU A 487 12.53 -0.59 -8.60
CA LEU A 487 12.78 0.77 -9.08
C LEU A 487 12.57 1.81 -7.97
N TYR A 488 11.33 1.96 -7.52
CA TYR A 488 10.98 2.95 -6.50
C TYR A 488 9.63 2.64 -5.86
N TYR A 489 9.47 3.10 -4.62
CA TYR A 489 8.17 3.22 -3.99
C TYR A 489 7.54 4.56 -4.36
N ARG A 490 6.28 4.55 -4.81
CA ARG A 490 5.53 5.80 -4.98
C ARG A 490 5.29 6.47 -3.64
N LYS A 491 5.23 7.79 -3.63
CA LYS A 491 4.78 8.60 -2.50
C LYS A 491 3.38 9.14 -2.76
N GLY A 492 2.68 9.46 -1.69
CA GLY A 492 1.54 10.35 -1.71
C GLY A 492 1.86 11.66 -1.02
N ALA A 493 0.95 12.61 -1.11
CA ALA A 493 1.03 13.90 -0.44
C ALA A 493 -0.25 14.18 0.33
N ALA A 494 -0.09 14.72 1.54
CA ALA A 494 -1.13 15.42 2.25
C ALA A 494 -0.88 16.93 2.09
N LEU A 495 -1.73 17.59 1.30
CA LEU A 495 -1.73 19.06 1.23
C LEU A 495 -2.70 19.56 2.29
N THR A 496 -2.22 20.37 3.24
CA THR A 496 -3.06 20.82 4.36
C THR A 496 -2.79 22.27 4.74
N ARG A 497 -3.83 22.93 5.26
CA ARG A 497 -3.77 24.25 5.89
C ARG A 497 -3.78 24.17 7.40
N LYS A 498 -4.17 23.04 7.95
CA LYS A 498 -4.17 22.76 9.39
C LYS A 498 -3.19 21.63 9.68
N MET A 499 -2.44 21.74 10.76
CA MET A 499 -1.66 20.61 11.24
C MET A 499 -2.60 19.64 11.95
N PHE A 500 -2.80 18.46 11.36
CA PHE A 500 -3.67 17.40 11.86
C PHE A 500 -2.92 16.14 12.30
N THR A 501 -1.62 16.15 12.24
CA THR A 501 -0.76 15.04 12.66
C THR A 501 0.59 15.60 13.09
N ASN A 502 1.28 14.92 14.00
CA ASN A 502 2.69 15.21 14.32
C ASN A 502 3.64 14.77 13.19
N ALA A 503 3.11 14.24 12.10
CA ALA A 503 3.74 13.94 10.80
C ALA A 503 5.00 13.06 10.85
N ARG A 504 5.24 12.34 11.96
CA ARG A 504 6.49 11.58 12.14
C ARG A 504 6.65 10.44 11.15
N ASP A 505 5.56 9.74 10.80
CA ASP A 505 5.61 8.64 9.82
C ASP A 505 4.25 8.38 9.16
N MET A 506 3.84 9.31 8.30
CA MET A 506 2.65 9.12 7.47
C MET A 506 2.90 8.01 6.44
N ARG A 507 2.08 6.97 6.45
CA ARG A 507 2.20 5.83 5.53
C ARG A 507 0.88 5.12 5.30
N GLU A 508 0.74 4.43 4.19
CA GLU A 508 -0.40 3.56 3.95
C GLU A 508 -0.34 2.24 4.74
N PRO A 509 -1.50 1.73 5.17
CA PRO A 509 -2.86 2.29 5.01
C PRO A 509 -3.21 3.38 6.02
N GLU A 510 -2.36 3.68 6.98
CA GLU A 510 -2.60 4.55 8.14
C GLU A 510 -2.08 5.98 7.87
N VAL A 511 -2.52 6.62 6.77
CA VAL A 511 -2.02 7.97 6.40
C VAL A 511 -2.40 9.02 7.43
N LEU A 512 -3.54 8.86 8.11
CA LEU A 512 -4.03 9.77 9.16
C LEU A 512 -3.55 9.39 10.56
N ARG A 513 -2.55 8.55 10.65
CA ARG A 513 -1.93 8.12 11.91
C ARG A 513 -1.50 9.31 12.76
N GLY A 514 -1.76 9.23 14.06
CA GLY A 514 -1.43 10.27 15.04
C GLY A 514 -2.41 11.43 15.12
N ILE A 515 -3.49 11.44 14.31
CA ILE A 515 -4.48 12.52 14.35
C ILE A 515 -5.21 12.58 15.70
N ALA A 516 -5.37 11.44 16.36
CA ALA A 516 -6.01 11.38 17.67
C ALA A 516 -5.15 11.98 18.80
N GLU A 517 -3.83 12.08 18.60
CA GLU A 517 -2.87 12.53 19.62
C GLU A 517 -2.16 13.85 19.26
N VAL A 518 -2.48 14.48 18.15
CA VAL A 518 -1.71 15.61 17.58
C VAL A 518 -1.50 16.78 18.54
N TYR A 519 -2.43 17.08 19.42
CA TYR A 519 -2.35 18.16 20.39
C TYR A 519 -1.84 17.74 21.77
N ARG A 520 -1.72 16.44 22.06
CA ARG A 520 -1.19 15.93 23.33
C ARG A 520 0.32 16.15 23.41
N ASP A 521 1.03 15.91 22.32
CA ASP A 521 2.49 16.06 22.22
C ASP A 521 2.98 17.51 22.30
N GLN A 522 2.09 18.51 22.25
CA GLN A 522 2.44 19.94 22.37
C GLN A 522 2.46 20.45 23.82
N ASN A 523 1.92 19.66 24.75
CA ASN A 523 1.78 20.00 26.16
C ASN A 523 2.66 19.15 27.11
N GLU A 524 3.43 18.20 26.58
CA GLU A 524 4.48 17.45 27.26
C GLU A 524 5.88 17.93 26.84
#